data_bd4f494e9c9fb822974465d4bdbd3042
#
_entry.id   bd4f494e9c9fb822974465d4bdbd3042
#
_cell.length_a   1.000
_cell.length_b   1.000
_cell.length_c   1.000
_cell.angle_alpha   90.00
_cell.angle_beta   90.00
_cell.angle_gamma   90.00
#
_symmetry.space_group_name_H-M   'P 1'
#
loop_
_entity.id
_entity.type
_entity.pdbx_description
1 polymer ?
#
loop_
_entity_poly.entity_id
_entity_poly.type
_entity_poly.pdbx_seq_one_letter_code
_entity_poly.pdbx_strand_id
1 'polypeptide(L)'
;MIGLMAAVLLSLSAVQTPEGPAGVLDVQRTTDAAGDRRLFVSETELAVLDPGAEGRQINRLRFEIETLAAAPGGLTLRYRLLDASLTDSRNPGLEPLLKAWVGVDVAFSADASGRPIDLMDWPSVRDAYAARLQAVGLDEPARVKVLGDLETLPAGARVSMILGDMALLADMQPRRPVTAGRFDQPFERQGDLARSATLSVSPAPDGCGLSLTRSLSVENAGGAGPADIVRQDISSTLHVIDGWSSEVTRKTTTSGRVNSVETVRVFRDPRPTCPAS
;
A
#
# COMPACT_ATOMS: atom_id res chain seq x y z
N MET A 1 -5.26 -21.12 0.36
CA MET A 1 -6.09 -20.22 -0.47
C MET A 1 -5.99 -18.84 0.17
N ILE A 2 -5.10 -17.99 -0.34
CA ILE A 2 -4.95 -16.62 0.11
C ILE A 2 -6.12 -15.86 -0.51
N GLY A 3 -7.08 -15.45 0.33
CA GLY A 3 -8.22 -14.65 -0.13
C GLY A 3 -7.75 -13.30 -0.62
N LEU A 4 -7.86 -13.06 -1.91
CA LEU A 4 -7.62 -11.77 -2.54
C LEU A 4 -8.69 -10.80 -2.00
N MET A 5 -8.35 -9.96 -1.03
CA MET A 5 -9.18 -8.80 -0.68
C MET A 5 -8.97 -7.75 -1.78
N ALA A 6 -9.93 -7.65 -2.67
CA ALA A 6 -9.99 -6.57 -3.65
C ALA A 6 -10.03 -5.22 -2.93
N ALA A 7 -9.03 -4.38 -3.17
CA ALA A 7 -9.02 -3.01 -2.71
C ALA A 7 -10.16 -2.25 -3.41
N VAL A 8 -11.24 -2.00 -2.68
CA VAL A 8 -12.35 -1.17 -3.16
C VAL A 8 -11.90 0.28 -3.12
N LEU A 9 -11.62 0.84 -4.29
CA LEU A 9 -11.29 2.24 -4.50
C LEU A 9 -12.55 3.10 -4.27
N LEU A 10 -12.52 3.94 -3.25
CA LEU A 10 -13.56 4.90 -2.94
C LEU A 10 -13.11 6.30 -3.36
N SER A 11 -13.77 6.87 -4.35
CA SER A 11 -13.74 8.30 -4.59
C SER A 11 -14.54 9.01 -3.49
N LEU A 12 -13.82 9.74 -2.64
CA LEU A 12 -14.35 10.49 -1.51
C LEU A 12 -14.99 11.80 -1.98
N SER A 13 -16.32 11.88 -2.03
CA SER A 13 -17.04 13.16 -2.04
C SER A 13 -17.45 13.47 -0.60
N ALA A 14 -16.68 14.33 0.08
CA ALA A 14 -16.92 14.71 1.47
C ALA A 14 -17.91 15.87 1.59
N VAL A 15 -18.90 15.71 2.46
CA VAL A 15 -19.68 16.83 2.99
C VAL A 15 -18.89 17.41 4.16
N GLN A 16 -18.54 18.70 4.06
CA GLN A 16 -17.70 19.43 5.02
C GLN A 16 -18.53 20.02 6.16
N THR A 17 -18.19 19.67 7.39
CA THR A 17 -18.42 20.54 8.56
C THR A 17 -17.06 20.87 9.16
N PRO A 18 -16.51 22.08 8.96
CA PRO A 18 -15.22 22.45 9.53
C PRO A 18 -15.36 22.85 11.00
N GLU A 19 -14.70 22.13 11.89
CA GLU A 19 -14.48 22.59 13.27
C GLU A 19 -13.11 23.29 13.34
N GLY A 20 -13.08 24.59 13.51
CA GLY A 20 -11.89 25.44 13.75
C GLY A 20 -11.49 26.34 12.57
N PRO A 21 -10.54 27.25 12.75
CA PRO A 21 -10.06 28.13 11.67
C PRO A 21 -9.34 27.27 10.62
N ALA A 22 -10.03 27.05 9.50
CA ALA A 22 -9.53 26.24 8.40
C ALA A 22 -8.41 26.98 7.67
N GLY A 23 -7.15 26.60 7.93
CA GLY A 23 -6.02 26.98 7.08
C GLY A 23 -5.93 26.04 5.88
N VAL A 24 -5.73 26.59 4.68
CA VAL A 24 -5.38 25.78 3.51
C VAL A 24 -3.94 25.34 3.66
N LEU A 25 -3.71 24.03 3.62
CA LEU A 25 -2.42 23.41 3.69
C LEU A 25 -2.03 22.90 2.29
N ASP A 26 -0.95 23.44 1.78
CA ASP A 26 -0.45 23.09 0.45
C ASP A 26 0.88 22.34 0.57
N VAL A 27 0.80 21.01 0.65
CA VAL A 27 1.95 20.14 0.41
C VAL A 27 1.65 19.38 -0.87
N GLN A 28 1.99 20.00 -1.97
CA GLN A 28 1.91 19.36 -3.26
C GLN A 28 3.17 18.53 -3.52
N ARG A 29 2.97 17.45 -4.23
CA ARG A 29 4.08 16.72 -4.80
C ARG A 29 4.83 17.65 -5.74
N THR A 30 6.10 17.88 -5.46
CA THR A 30 6.97 18.62 -6.39
C THR A 30 7.11 17.80 -7.67
N THR A 31 7.45 18.49 -8.76
CA THR A 31 7.69 17.83 -10.04
C THR A 31 8.83 16.81 -9.87
N ASP A 32 8.49 15.53 -9.91
CA ASP A 32 9.51 14.48 -9.96
C ASP A 32 10.30 14.61 -11.26
N ALA A 33 11.62 14.52 -11.18
CA ALA A 33 12.51 14.51 -12.33
C ALA A 33 12.96 13.09 -12.66
N ALA A 34 13.22 12.82 -13.94
CA ALA A 34 13.82 11.55 -14.34
C ALA A 34 15.18 11.37 -13.63
N GLY A 35 15.38 10.19 -13.05
CA GLY A 35 16.55 9.85 -12.24
C GLY A 35 16.37 10.08 -10.73
N ASP A 36 15.29 10.71 -10.28
CA ASP A 36 15.01 10.83 -8.85
C ASP A 36 14.81 9.44 -8.23
N ARG A 37 15.49 9.20 -7.10
CA ARG A 37 15.46 7.93 -6.39
C ARG A 37 15.06 8.12 -4.95
N ARG A 38 14.25 7.18 -4.44
CA ARG A 38 13.82 7.15 -3.05
C ARG A 38 13.86 5.73 -2.53
N LEU A 39 14.44 5.57 -1.35
CA LEU A 39 14.52 4.28 -0.67
C LEU A 39 13.44 4.20 0.40
N PHE A 40 12.82 3.04 0.49
CA PHE A 40 11.78 2.74 1.47
C PHE A 40 12.03 1.41 2.15
N VAL A 41 11.50 1.30 3.36
CA VAL A 41 11.35 0.04 4.08
C VAL A 41 9.87 -0.19 4.32
N SER A 42 9.39 -1.38 4.03
CA SER A 42 8.06 -1.87 4.38
C SER A 42 8.18 -2.95 5.45
N GLU A 43 7.41 -2.83 6.50
CA GLU A 43 7.28 -3.81 7.57
C GLU A 43 5.82 -4.21 7.69
N THR A 44 5.53 -5.50 7.53
CA THR A 44 4.17 -6.04 7.65
C THR A 44 4.14 -7.09 8.73
N GLU A 45 3.15 -6.99 9.60
CA GLU A 45 2.79 -8.02 10.57
C GLU A 45 1.33 -8.39 10.38
N LEU A 46 1.07 -9.68 10.14
CA LEU A 46 -0.26 -10.27 10.08
C LEU A 46 -0.39 -11.31 11.18
N ALA A 47 -1.37 -11.14 12.05
CA ALA A 47 -1.77 -12.12 13.05
C ALA A 47 -3.17 -12.64 12.74
N VAL A 48 -3.33 -13.96 12.61
CA VAL A 48 -4.62 -14.66 12.55
C VAL A 48 -4.94 -15.13 13.95
N LEU A 49 -6.14 -14.79 14.43
CA LEU A 49 -6.53 -14.95 15.83
C LEU A 49 -7.61 -16.04 16.03
N ASP A 50 -8.02 -16.74 14.96
CA ASP A 50 -9.02 -17.79 15.04
C ASP A 50 -8.51 -18.99 15.82
N PRO A 51 -9.27 -19.50 16.83
CA PRO A 51 -8.88 -20.67 17.60
C PRO A 51 -8.61 -21.90 16.71
N GLY A 52 -7.42 -22.48 16.86
CA GLY A 52 -6.97 -23.63 16.05
C GLY A 52 -6.45 -23.30 14.65
N ALA A 53 -6.47 -22.02 14.28
CA ALA A 53 -5.89 -21.51 13.03
C ALA A 53 -4.94 -20.32 13.28
N GLU A 54 -4.48 -20.16 14.51
CA GLU A 54 -3.58 -19.08 14.90
C GLU A 54 -2.31 -19.11 14.05
N GLY A 55 -1.85 -17.92 13.70
CA GLY A 55 -0.62 -17.79 12.93
C GLY A 55 -0.13 -16.36 12.88
N ARG A 56 1.17 -16.22 12.72
CA ARG A 56 1.82 -14.92 12.60
C ARG A 56 2.75 -14.93 11.39
N GLN A 57 2.61 -13.91 10.57
CA GLN A 57 3.49 -13.62 9.46
C GLN A 57 4.13 -12.26 9.69
N ILE A 58 5.43 -12.18 9.52
CA ILE A 58 6.19 -10.94 9.58
C ILE A 58 7.01 -10.87 8.31
N ASN A 59 6.89 -9.77 7.56
CA ASN A 59 7.78 -9.50 6.45
C ASN A 59 8.45 -8.13 6.59
N ARG A 60 9.64 -8.02 6.04
CA ARG A 60 10.36 -6.78 5.91
C ARG A 60 10.96 -6.71 4.51
N LEU A 61 10.65 -5.63 3.81
CA LEU A 61 11.13 -5.34 2.47
C LEU A 61 11.92 -4.04 2.48
N ARG A 62 13.01 -3.98 1.71
CA ARG A 62 13.70 -2.75 1.38
C ARG A 62 13.67 -2.57 -0.11
N PHE A 63 13.16 -1.45 -0.58
CA PHE A 63 12.98 -1.20 -2.01
C PHE A 63 13.32 0.23 -2.42
N GLU A 64 13.66 0.38 -3.69
CA GLU A 64 13.93 1.65 -4.35
C GLU A 64 12.81 1.96 -5.33
N ILE A 65 12.42 3.22 -5.36
CA ILE A 65 11.58 3.80 -6.41
C ILE A 65 12.43 4.82 -7.17
N GLU A 66 12.51 4.64 -8.50
CA GLU A 66 13.14 5.60 -9.41
C GLU A 66 12.10 6.17 -10.36
N THR A 67 12.12 7.48 -10.52
CA THR A 67 11.32 8.16 -11.54
C THR A 67 12.02 8.02 -12.89
N LEU A 68 11.40 7.32 -13.84
CA LEU A 68 11.93 7.17 -15.21
C LEU A 68 11.47 8.31 -16.10
N ALA A 69 10.22 8.75 -15.93
CA ALA A 69 9.65 9.90 -16.63
C ALA A 69 8.52 10.52 -15.79
N ALA A 70 8.33 11.83 -15.96
CA ALA A 70 7.24 12.58 -15.37
C ALA A 70 6.51 13.39 -16.44
N ALA A 71 5.17 13.35 -16.43
CA ALA A 71 4.30 14.10 -17.32
C ALA A 71 3.13 14.68 -16.51
N PRO A 72 2.41 15.71 -17.00
CA PRO A 72 1.31 16.34 -16.28
C PRO A 72 0.20 15.38 -15.82
N GLY A 73 0.02 14.24 -16.51
CA GLY A 73 -1.03 13.27 -16.23
C GLY A 73 -0.58 12.05 -15.42
N GLY A 74 0.72 11.89 -15.15
CA GLY A 74 1.22 10.71 -14.45
C GLY A 74 2.73 10.52 -14.54
N LEU A 75 3.17 9.42 -13.95
CA LEU A 75 4.58 9.06 -13.83
C LEU A 75 4.85 7.71 -14.49
N THR A 76 6.06 7.55 -14.99
CA THR A 76 6.66 6.23 -15.23
C THR A 76 7.70 6.00 -14.15
N LEU A 77 7.52 4.95 -13.38
CA LEU A 77 8.34 4.63 -12.23
C LEU A 77 8.96 3.24 -12.39
N ARG A 78 10.09 3.02 -11.72
CA ARG A 78 10.69 1.70 -11.54
C ARG A 78 10.72 1.35 -10.07
N TYR A 79 10.18 0.21 -9.74
CA TYR A 79 10.30 -0.44 -8.42
C TYR A 79 11.39 -1.49 -8.51
N ARG A 80 12.26 -1.54 -7.51
CA ARG A 80 13.26 -2.59 -7.34
C ARG A 80 13.31 -3.01 -5.89
N LEU A 81 13.03 -4.26 -5.61
CA LEU A 81 13.24 -4.85 -4.29
C LEU A 81 14.74 -5.09 -4.08
N LEU A 82 15.30 -4.51 -3.03
CA LEU A 82 16.73 -4.59 -2.69
C LEU A 82 17.03 -5.69 -1.68
N ASP A 83 16.10 -5.91 -0.74
CA ASP A 83 16.20 -6.93 0.28
C ASP A 83 14.82 -7.35 0.76
N ALA A 84 14.68 -8.61 1.19
CA ALA A 84 13.43 -9.17 1.68
C ALA A 84 13.67 -10.25 2.72
N SER A 85 12.88 -10.23 3.78
CA SER A 85 12.79 -11.31 4.76
C SER A 85 11.33 -11.61 5.07
N LEU A 86 11.01 -12.87 5.28
CA LEU A 86 9.68 -13.35 5.62
C LEU A 86 9.79 -14.45 6.67
N THR A 87 9.04 -14.27 7.76
CA THR A 87 8.80 -15.33 8.73
C THR A 87 7.31 -15.60 8.77
N ASP A 88 6.90 -16.82 8.44
CA ASP A 88 5.51 -17.26 8.51
C ASP A 88 5.45 -18.56 9.33
N SER A 89 4.71 -18.52 10.44
CA SER A 89 4.59 -19.67 11.35
C SER A 89 3.82 -20.85 10.74
N ARG A 90 3.04 -20.61 9.68
CA ARG A 90 2.23 -21.62 9.00
C ARG A 90 2.84 -22.10 7.69
N ASN A 91 3.61 -21.26 7.01
CA ASN A 91 4.18 -21.53 5.68
C ASN A 91 5.64 -21.07 5.59
N PRO A 92 6.57 -21.76 6.23
CA PRO A 92 7.99 -21.35 6.23
C PRO A 92 8.63 -21.38 4.84
N GLY A 93 8.01 -22.05 3.86
CA GLY A 93 8.48 -22.13 2.48
C GLY A 93 8.19 -20.91 1.60
N LEU A 94 7.52 -19.88 2.11
CA LEU A 94 7.16 -18.66 1.30
C LEU A 94 8.34 -17.69 1.15
N GLU A 95 9.31 -17.70 2.06
CA GLU A 95 10.44 -16.77 2.02
C GLU A 95 11.26 -16.84 0.72
N PRO A 96 11.61 -18.02 0.16
CA PRO A 96 12.29 -18.11 -1.12
C PRO A 96 11.55 -17.46 -2.28
N LEU A 97 10.20 -17.55 -2.31
CA LEU A 97 9.37 -16.91 -3.33
C LEU A 97 9.45 -15.39 -3.24
N LEU A 98 9.46 -14.85 -2.03
CA LEU A 98 9.61 -13.41 -1.81
C LEU A 98 11.04 -12.96 -2.19
N LYS A 99 12.06 -13.70 -1.77
CA LYS A 99 13.47 -13.41 -2.10
C LYS A 99 13.77 -13.46 -3.60
N ALA A 100 13.04 -14.25 -4.36
CA ALA A 100 13.17 -14.27 -5.82
C ALA A 100 12.81 -12.95 -6.50
N TRP A 101 12.05 -12.07 -5.86
CA TRP A 101 11.81 -10.71 -6.36
C TRP A 101 12.98 -9.75 -6.16
N VAL A 102 13.96 -10.08 -5.30
CA VAL A 102 15.12 -9.21 -5.03
C VAL A 102 15.95 -9.03 -6.29
N GLY A 103 16.12 -7.77 -6.70
CA GLY A 103 16.86 -7.37 -7.89
C GLY A 103 16.08 -7.45 -9.20
N VAL A 104 14.80 -7.82 -9.18
CA VAL A 104 13.93 -7.71 -10.36
C VAL A 104 13.48 -6.25 -10.51
N ASP A 105 13.72 -5.68 -11.70
CA ASP A 105 13.23 -4.36 -12.06
C ASP A 105 11.80 -4.44 -12.56
N VAL A 106 10.92 -3.66 -11.95
CA VAL A 106 9.51 -3.58 -12.34
C VAL A 106 9.18 -2.16 -12.75
N ALA A 107 9.15 -1.89 -14.05
CA ALA A 107 8.67 -0.62 -14.57
C ALA A 107 7.14 -0.60 -14.60
N PHE A 108 6.55 0.53 -14.23
CA PHE A 108 5.10 0.69 -14.18
C PHE A 108 4.66 2.13 -14.46
N SER A 109 3.45 2.27 -14.98
CA SER A 109 2.78 3.57 -15.07
C SER A 109 2.05 3.87 -13.78
N ALA A 110 2.06 5.14 -13.37
CA ALA A 110 1.37 5.63 -12.19
C ALA A 110 0.63 6.93 -12.49
N ASP A 111 -0.43 7.21 -11.76
CA ASP A 111 -1.09 8.52 -11.81
C ASP A 111 -0.23 9.62 -11.17
N ALA A 112 -0.71 10.87 -11.21
CA ALA A 112 -0.01 12.01 -10.64
C ALA A 112 0.23 11.90 -9.11
N SER A 113 -0.51 11.05 -8.41
CA SER A 113 -0.29 10.75 -6.99
C SER A 113 0.74 9.63 -6.76
N GLY A 114 1.25 9.01 -7.83
CA GLY A 114 2.16 7.86 -7.78
C GLY A 114 1.45 6.53 -7.57
N ARG A 115 0.12 6.48 -7.65
CA ARG A 115 -0.63 5.24 -7.56
C ARG A 115 -0.37 4.39 -8.80
N PRO A 116 0.08 3.14 -8.64
CA PRO A 116 0.30 2.24 -9.77
C PRO A 116 -0.99 2.01 -10.57
N ILE A 117 -0.85 2.04 -11.90
CA ILE A 117 -1.95 1.79 -12.84
C ILE A 117 -1.72 0.47 -13.55
N ASP A 118 -0.54 0.29 -14.15
CA ASP A 118 -0.24 -0.90 -14.96
C ASP A 118 1.26 -1.21 -14.96
N LEU A 119 1.60 -2.51 -15.07
CA LEU A 119 2.97 -2.99 -15.23
C LEU A 119 3.39 -2.81 -16.68
N MET A 120 4.55 -2.23 -16.90
CA MET A 120 5.15 -2.13 -18.22
C MET A 120 5.99 -3.39 -18.47
N ASP A 121 5.90 -3.92 -19.71
CA ASP A 121 6.71 -5.07 -20.13
C ASP A 121 6.64 -6.27 -19.17
N TRP A 122 5.43 -6.70 -18.85
CA TRP A 122 5.20 -7.87 -18.01
C TRP A 122 5.98 -9.12 -18.42
N PRO A 123 6.14 -9.45 -19.72
CA PRO A 123 6.94 -10.60 -20.13
C PRO A 123 8.38 -10.55 -19.60
N SER A 124 9.07 -9.41 -19.73
CA SER A 124 10.44 -9.25 -19.21
C SER A 124 10.51 -9.35 -17.69
N VAL A 125 9.54 -8.78 -16.97
CA VAL A 125 9.45 -8.90 -15.50
C VAL A 125 9.27 -10.36 -15.08
N ARG A 126 8.35 -11.08 -15.74
CA ARG A 126 8.10 -12.50 -15.50
C ARG A 126 9.35 -13.34 -15.74
N ASP A 127 10.05 -13.12 -16.87
CA ASP A 127 11.23 -13.90 -17.23
C ASP A 127 12.40 -13.64 -16.27
N ALA A 128 12.57 -12.39 -15.83
CA ALA A 128 13.52 -12.04 -14.78
C ALA A 128 13.18 -12.74 -13.45
N TYR A 129 11.92 -12.74 -13.05
CA TYR A 129 11.46 -13.44 -11.85
C TYR A 129 11.65 -14.97 -11.97
N ALA A 130 11.35 -15.56 -13.13
CA ALA A 130 11.57 -16.99 -13.39
C ALA A 130 13.03 -17.41 -13.21
N ALA A 131 13.96 -16.60 -13.72
CA ALA A 131 15.40 -16.81 -13.53
C ALA A 131 15.80 -16.75 -12.05
N ARG A 132 15.21 -15.83 -11.28
CA ARG A 132 15.45 -15.69 -9.84
C ARG A 132 14.86 -16.84 -9.04
N LEU A 133 13.66 -17.36 -9.38
CA LEU A 133 13.10 -18.56 -8.76
C LEU A 133 14.04 -19.76 -8.91
N GLN A 134 14.67 -19.92 -10.07
CA GLN A 134 15.68 -20.94 -10.27
C GLN A 134 16.92 -20.71 -9.39
N ALA A 135 17.38 -19.47 -9.31
CA ALA A 135 18.57 -19.13 -8.51
C ALA A 135 18.37 -19.33 -7.01
N VAL A 136 17.14 -19.20 -6.48
CA VAL A 136 16.81 -19.51 -5.08
C VAL A 136 16.52 -21.01 -4.84
N GLY A 137 16.70 -21.86 -5.85
CA GLY A 137 16.64 -23.30 -5.72
C GLY A 137 15.24 -23.93 -5.84
N LEU A 138 14.26 -23.21 -6.38
CA LEU A 138 12.95 -23.80 -6.66
C LEU A 138 13.09 -24.83 -7.78
N ASP A 139 12.49 -26.01 -7.59
CA ASP A 139 12.43 -27.05 -8.62
C ASP A 139 11.52 -26.63 -9.79
N GLU A 140 11.66 -27.32 -10.92
CA GLU A 140 10.92 -26.95 -12.13
C GLU A 140 9.39 -27.05 -11.96
N PRO A 141 8.80 -28.09 -11.36
CA PRO A 141 7.35 -28.17 -11.15
C PRO A 141 6.82 -27.02 -10.30
N ALA A 142 7.52 -26.64 -9.23
CA ALA A 142 7.11 -25.52 -8.39
C ALA A 142 7.21 -24.17 -9.13
N ARG A 143 8.27 -23.97 -9.94
CA ARG A 143 8.42 -22.78 -10.78
C ARG A 143 7.29 -22.65 -11.79
N VAL A 144 6.99 -23.72 -12.52
CA VAL A 144 5.88 -23.74 -13.50
C VAL A 144 4.57 -23.39 -12.84
N LYS A 145 4.31 -23.96 -11.64
CA LYS A 145 3.09 -23.63 -10.89
C LYS A 145 3.04 -22.16 -10.48
N VAL A 146 4.10 -21.62 -9.89
CA VAL A 146 4.14 -20.22 -9.43
C VAL A 146 3.94 -19.25 -10.60
N LEU A 147 4.64 -19.48 -11.72
CA LEU A 147 4.51 -18.64 -12.90
C LEU A 147 3.12 -18.77 -13.54
N GLY A 148 2.56 -19.98 -13.59
CA GLY A 148 1.19 -20.21 -14.06
C GLY A 148 0.15 -19.50 -13.20
N ASP A 149 0.29 -19.56 -11.88
CA ASP A 149 -0.60 -18.84 -10.95
C ASP A 149 -0.54 -17.32 -11.21
N LEU A 150 0.67 -16.76 -11.44
CA LEU A 150 0.85 -15.34 -11.77
C LEU A 150 0.20 -14.94 -13.11
N GLU A 151 0.31 -15.79 -14.13
CA GLU A 151 -0.28 -15.54 -15.46
C GLU A 151 -1.82 -15.56 -15.41
N THR A 152 -2.42 -16.33 -14.53
CA THR A 152 -3.87 -16.39 -14.37
C THR A 152 -4.45 -15.18 -13.64
N LEU A 153 -3.61 -14.38 -12.96
CA LEU A 153 -4.07 -13.19 -12.28
C LEU A 153 -4.49 -12.10 -13.29
N PRO A 154 -5.63 -11.41 -13.07
CA PRO A 154 -5.95 -10.19 -13.78
C PRO A 154 -4.84 -9.15 -13.64
N ALA A 155 -4.64 -8.28 -14.64
CA ALA A 155 -3.58 -7.27 -14.64
C ALA A 155 -3.58 -6.41 -13.35
N GLY A 156 -4.74 -5.91 -12.94
CA GLY A 156 -4.85 -5.13 -11.69
C GLY A 156 -4.49 -5.92 -10.43
N ALA A 157 -4.74 -7.23 -10.39
CA ALA A 157 -4.35 -8.07 -9.26
C ALA A 157 -2.83 -8.28 -9.23
N ARG A 158 -2.17 -8.44 -10.38
CA ARG A 158 -0.71 -8.47 -10.48
C ARG A 158 -0.08 -7.16 -9.99
N VAL A 159 -0.61 -6.01 -10.44
CA VAL A 159 -0.19 -4.68 -9.95
C VAL A 159 -0.29 -4.62 -8.43
N SER A 160 -1.44 -4.98 -7.86
CA SER A 160 -1.67 -4.93 -6.40
C SER A 160 -0.75 -5.88 -5.63
N MET A 161 -0.46 -7.05 -6.17
CA MET A 161 0.41 -8.04 -5.53
C MET A 161 1.88 -7.58 -5.50
N ILE A 162 2.37 -6.99 -6.60
CA ILE A 162 3.79 -6.61 -6.75
C ILE A 162 4.05 -5.22 -6.16
N LEU A 163 3.11 -4.28 -6.32
CA LEU A 163 3.26 -2.86 -6.02
C LEU A 163 2.32 -2.40 -4.88
N GLY A 164 1.89 -3.30 -4.00
CA GLY A 164 0.97 -2.97 -2.90
C GLY A 164 1.51 -1.90 -1.96
N ASP A 165 2.81 -1.89 -1.69
CA ASP A 165 3.48 -0.87 -0.88
C ASP A 165 3.41 0.51 -1.54
N MET A 166 3.57 0.57 -2.88
CA MET A 166 3.41 1.80 -3.65
C MET A 166 1.98 2.30 -3.64
N ALA A 167 1.02 1.39 -3.77
CA ALA A 167 -0.39 1.75 -3.67
C ALA A 167 -0.72 2.35 -2.30
N LEU A 168 -0.13 1.82 -1.22
CA LEU A 168 -0.30 2.34 0.13
C LEU A 168 0.34 3.74 0.29
N LEU A 169 1.56 3.95 -0.22
CA LEU A 169 2.22 5.26 -0.22
C LEU A 169 1.39 6.33 -0.94
N ALA A 170 0.71 5.96 -2.03
CA ALA A 170 -0.11 6.87 -2.83
C ALA A 170 -1.55 7.04 -2.30
N ASP A 171 -2.01 6.17 -1.40
CA ASP A 171 -3.43 6.14 -0.97
C ASP A 171 -3.86 7.42 -0.25
N MET A 172 -2.97 8.00 0.55
CA MET A 172 -3.22 9.22 1.32
C MET A 172 -2.63 10.47 0.65
N GLN A 173 -2.10 10.37 -0.57
CA GLN A 173 -1.51 11.48 -1.29
C GLN A 173 -2.59 12.45 -1.78
N PRO A 174 -2.64 13.71 -1.33
CA PRO A 174 -3.61 14.67 -1.81
C PRO A 174 -3.27 15.07 -3.26
N ARG A 175 -4.32 15.21 -4.09
CA ARG A 175 -4.20 15.64 -5.51
C ARG A 175 -4.35 17.15 -5.68
N ARG A 176 -4.67 17.86 -4.60
CA ARG A 176 -4.89 19.31 -4.54
C ARG A 176 -4.66 19.78 -3.12
N PRO A 177 -4.47 21.10 -2.89
CA PRO A 177 -4.39 21.66 -1.55
C PRO A 177 -5.55 21.17 -0.67
N VAL A 178 -5.25 20.82 0.56
CA VAL A 178 -6.21 20.30 1.53
C VAL A 178 -6.42 21.33 2.65
N THR A 179 -7.61 21.31 3.22
CA THR A 179 -7.93 22.14 4.38
C THR A 179 -7.64 21.34 5.65
N ALA A 180 -7.00 21.98 6.64
CA ALA A 180 -6.85 21.37 7.96
C ALA A 180 -8.23 21.16 8.60
N GLY A 181 -8.42 20.04 9.27
CA GLY A 181 -9.67 19.71 9.93
C GLY A 181 -9.99 18.24 9.93
N ARG A 182 -11.19 17.95 10.44
CA ARG A 182 -11.78 16.61 10.45
C ARG A 182 -12.97 16.59 9.48
N PHE A 183 -13.03 15.55 8.67
CA PHE A 183 -14.05 15.34 7.66
C PHE A 183 -14.67 13.97 7.87
N ASP A 184 -15.94 13.94 8.27
CA ASP A 184 -16.67 12.71 8.47
C ASP A 184 -17.51 12.39 7.24
N GLN A 185 -17.40 11.17 6.74
CA GLN A 185 -18.35 10.62 5.79
C GLN A 185 -19.51 10.00 6.56
N PRO A 186 -20.74 10.35 6.24
CA PRO A 186 -21.90 9.77 6.89
C PRO A 186 -21.91 8.25 6.69
N PHE A 187 -22.52 7.57 7.65
CA PHE A 187 -22.79 6.16 7.55
C PHE A 187 -23.72 5.89 6.36
N GLU A 188 -23.24 5.11 5.41
CA GLU A 188 -24.01 4.69 4.24
C GLU A 188 -24.26 3.19 4.31
N ARG A 189 -25.50 2.78 4.03
CA ARG A 189 -25.87 1.37 3.87
C ARG A 189 -26.42 1.13 2.47
N GLN A 190 -25.84 0.15 1.79
CA GLN A 190 -26.30 -0.32 0.49
C GLN A 190 -26.47 -1.85 0.55
N GLY A 191 -27.71 -2.30 0.69
CA GLY A 191 -27.99 -3.71 0.93
C GLY A 191 -27.35 -4.19 2.23
N ASP A 192 -26.55 -5.26 2.13
CA ASP A 192 -25.84 -5.86 3.27
C ASP A 192 -24.53 -5.15 3.63
N LEU A 193 -24.11 -4.19 2.82
CA LEU A 193 -22.86 -3.43 3.03
C LEU A 193 -23.16 -2.11 3.73
N ALA A 194 -22.51 -1.90 4.87
CA ALA A 194 -22.52 -0.63 5.59
C ALA A 194 -21.10 -0.09 5.73
N ARG A 195 -20.90 1.21 5.55
CA ARG A 195 -19.59 1.85 5.63
C ARG A 195 -19.64 3.24 6.25
N SER A 196 -18.57 3.59 6.94
CA SER A 196 -18.32 4.94 7.43
C SER A 196 -16.83 5.26 7.32
N ALA A 197 -16.48 6.52 7.15
CA ALA A 197 -15.10 6.96 7.15
C ALA A 197 -14.94 8.33 7.80
N THR A 198 -13.79 8.55 8.41
CA THR A 198 -13.33 9.84 8.93
C THR A 198 -11.95 10.13 8.37
N LEU A 199 -11.71 11.35 7.89
CA LEU A 199 -10.41 11.87 7.50
C LEU A 199 -10.04 13.05 8.39
N SER A 200 -8.85 13.03 8.97
CA SER A 200 -8.28 14.17 9.68
C SER A 200 -7.02 14.65 8.97
N VAL A 201 -6.86 15.96 8.86
CA VAL A 201 -5.72 16.62 8.22
C VAL A 201 -5.18 17.68 9.15
N SER A 202 -3.88 17.65 9.43
CA SER A 202 -3.20 18.63 10.28
C SER A 202 -1.76 18.84 9.81
N PRO A 203 -1.10 19.94 10.20
CA PRO A 203 0.35 20.03 10.08
C PRO A 203 1.03 18.86 10.79
N ALA A 204 2.13 18.36 10.22
CA ALA A 204 2.93 17.34 10.89
C ALA A 204 3.54 17.89 12.19
N PRO A 205 3.68 17.07 13.26
CA PRO A 205 4.18 17.53 14.54
C PRO A 205 5.58 18.13 14.50
N ASP A 206 6.41 17.69 13.56
CA ASP A 206 7.77 18.18 13.34
C ASP A 206 7.83 19.46 12.48
N GLY A 207 6.68 19.97 12.05
CA GLY A 207 6.59 21.14 11.16
C GLY A 207 7.01 20.86 9.71
N CYS A 208 7.32 19.62 9.36
CA CYS A 208 7.91 19.22 8.08
C CYS A 208 6.93 18.81 6.99
N GLY A 209 5.66 18.99 7.19
CA GLY A 209 4.68 18.58 6.20
C GLY A 209 3.28 18.46 6.74
N LEU A 210 2.54 17.49 6.22
CA LEU A 210 1.17 17.18 6.62
C LEU A 210 1.06 15.82 7.27
N SER A 211 0.25 15.74 8.32
CA SER A 211 -0.24 14.49 8.90
C SER A 211 -1.67 14.27 8.45
N LEU A 212 -1.93 13.12 7.85
CA LEU A 212 -3.26 12.67 7.44
C LEU A 212 -3.58 11.37 8.17
N THR A 213 -4.81 11.28 8.71
CA THR A 213 -5.29 10.06 9.36
C THR A 213 -6.67 9.75 8.81
N ARG A 214 -6.88 8.52 8.36
CA ARG A 214 -8.18 8.02 7.88
C ARG A 214 -8.56 6.78 8.67
N SER A 215 -9.77 6.79 9.24
CA SER A 215 -10.42 5.61 9.81
C SER A 215 -11.58 5.19 8.92
N LEU A 216 -11.62 3.92 8.54
CA LEU A 216 -12.67 3.32 7.72
C LEU A 216 -13.25 2.12 8.46
N SER A 217 -14.56 2.02 8.51
CA SER A 217 -15.28 0.82 8.96
C SER A 217 -16.19 0.33 7.84
N VAL A 218 -16.08 -0.96 7.53
CA VAL A 218 -16.94 -1.65 6.56
C VAL A 218 -17.54 -2.86 7.25
N GLU A 219 -18.87 -2.98 7.20
CA GLU A 219 -19.62 -4.13 7.71
C GLU A 219 -20.34 -4.78 6.54
N ASN A 220 -20.20 -6.10 6.40
CA ASN A 220 -20.90 -6.89 5.42
C ASN A 220 -21.75 -7.96 6.15
N ALA A 221 -23.07 -7.77 6.16
CA ALA A 221 -24.03 -8.66 6.78
C ALA A 221 -24.56 -9.75 5.83
N GLY A 222 -24.07 -9.79 4.56
CA GLY A 222 -24.52 -10.76 3.56
C GLY A 222 -24.02 -12.18 3.85
N GLY A 223 -24.95 -13.11 4.05
CA GLY A 223 -24.66 -14.53 4.25
C GLY A 223 -25.25 -15.13 5.52
N ALA A 224 -25.22 -16.47 5.60
CA ALA A 224 -25.66 -17.23 6.78
C ALA A 224 -24.48 -17.31 7.77
N GLY A 225 -24.31 -16.31 8.62
CA GLY A 225 -23.24 -16.28 9.62
C GLY A 225 -23.08 -14.89 10.25
N PRO A 226 -22.09 -14.73 11.17
CA PRO A 226 -21.79 -13.42 11.71
C PRO A 226 -21.34 -12.45 10.60
N ALA A 227 -21.73 -11.18 10.72
CA ALA A 227 -21.30 -10.15 9.80
C ALA A 227 -19.76 -10.02 9.80
N ASP A 228 -19.17 -9.89 8.61
CA ASP A 228 -17.76 -9.57 8.49
C ASP A 228 -17.59 -8.06 8.70
N ILE A 229 -16.77 -7.68 9.66
CA ILE A 229 -16.44 -6.29 9.96
C ILE A 229 -14.96 -6.07 9.67
N VAL A 230 -14.68 -5.11 8.81
CA VAL A 230 -13.31 -4.64 8.53
C VAL A 230 -13.16 -3.22 9.03
N ARG A 231 -12.20 -3.01 9.91
CA ARG A 231 -11.78 -1.68 10.37
C ARG A 231 -10.38 -1.42 9.87
N GLN A 232 -10.19 -0.25 9.29
CA GLN A 232 -8.90 0.15 8.76
C GLN A 232 -8.56 1.57 9.22
N ASP A 233 -7.43 1.71 9.90
CA ASP A 233 -6.85 2.98 10.26
C ASP A 233 -5.57 3.19 9.45
N ILE A 234 -5.48 4.32 8.75
CA ILE A 234 -4.31 4.71 7.97
C ILE A 234 -3.83 6.06 8.49
N SER A 235 -2.54 6.16 8.78
CA SER A 235 -1.87 7.43 9.04
C SER A 235 -0.75 7.62 8.01
N SER A 236 -0.59 8.85 7.52
CA SER A 236 0.48 9.22 6.60
C SER A 236 1.08 10.56 6.99
N THR A 237 2.39 10.67 6.90
CA THR A 237 3.12 11.93 6.99
C THR A 237 3.71 12.24 5.62
N LEU A 238 3.24 13.36 5.01
CA LEU A 238 3.77 13.86 3.75
C LEU A 238 4.88 14.86 4.03
N HIS A 239 6.01 14.72 3.33
CA HIS A 239 7.14 15.61 3.55
C HIS A 239 7.07 16.86 2.67
N VAL A 240 7.37 18.03 3.25
CA VAL A 240 7.25 19.32 2.57
C VAL A 240 8.18 19.49 1.35
N ILE A 241 9.34 18.80 1.33
CA ILE A 241 10.34 19.01 0.27
C ILE A 241 9.84 18.46 -1.09
N ASP A 242 9.28 17.26 -1.09
CA ASP A 242 8.91 16.58 -2.35
C ASP A 242 7.46 16.09 -2.38
N GLY A 243 6.70 16.32 -1.30
CA GLY A 243 5.31 15.92 -1.20
C GLY A 243 5.09 14.40 -1.16
N TRP A 244 6.16 13.58 -1.14
CA TRP A 244 6.04 12.15 -0.94
C TRP A 244 5.81 11.81 0.52
N SER A 245 5.12 10.70 0.76
CA SER A 245 4.99 10.17 2.13
C SER A 245 6.36 9.82 2.68
N SER A 246 6.69 10.37 3.86
CA SER A 246 7.87 9.98 4.63
C SER A 246 7.60 8.72 5.45
N GLU A 247 6.35 8.52 5.84
CA GLU A 247 5.87 7.33 6.55
C GLU A 247 4.37 7.15 6.31
N VAL A 248 3.94 5.91 6.09
CA VAL A 248 2.53 5.50 6.09
C VAL A 248 2.40 4.27 6.96
N THR A 249 1.41 4.27 7.85
CA THR A 249 1.03 3.09 8.64
C THR A 249 -0.42 2.76 8.38
N ARG A 250 -0.71 1.50 8.08
CA ARG A 250 -2.07 0.97 7.94
C ARG A 250 -2.26 -0.17 8.95
N LYS A 251 -3.29 -0.07 9.78
CA LYS A 251 -3.76 -1.17 10.62
C LYS A 251 -5.13 -1.60 10.14
N THR A 252 -5.26 -2.87 9.81
CA THR A 252 -6.53 -3.48 9.40
C THR A 252 -6.90 -4.54 10.42
N THR A 253 -8.11 -4.45 10.97
CA THR A 253 -8.69 -5.47 11.85
C THR A 253 -9.89 -6.07 11.15
N THR A 254 -9.88 -7.37 10.95
CA THR A 254 -11.02 -8.13 10.43
C THR A 254 -11.60 -8.96 11.54
N SER A 255 -12.92 -8.92 11.69
CA SER A 255 -13.65 -9.77 12.61
C SER A 255 -14.91 -10.33 11.94
N GLY A 256 -15.30 -11.56 12.30
CA GLY A 256 -16.41 -12.28 11.69
C GLY A 256 -16.03 -13.72 11.39
N ARG A 257 -16.08 -14.12 10.13
CA ARG A 257 -15.69 -15.48 9.69
C ARG A 257 -14.19 -15.75 9.83
N VAL A 258 -13.38 -14.71 9.74
CA VAL A 258 -11.94 -14.75 10.01
C VAL A 258 -11.60 -13.57 10.92
N ASN A 259 -10.85 -13.85 11.98
CA ASN A 259 -10.36 -12.82 12.89
C ASN A 259 -8.87 -12.61 12.65
N SER A 260 -8.50 -11.40 12.27
CA SER A 260 -7.11 -11.07 11.98
C SER A 260 -6.79 -9.60 12.27
N VAL A 261 -5.52 -9.34 12.53
CA VAL A 261 -4.95 -8.01 12.60
C VAL A 261 -3.75 -7.95 11.67
N GLU A 262 -3.79 -7.03 10.72
CA GLU A 262 -2.65 -6.70 9.86
C GLU A 262 -2.16 -5.30 10.19
N THR A 263 -0.86 -5.13 10.35
CA THR A 263 -0.21 -3.83 10.43
C THR A 263 0.84 -3.75 9.33
N VAL A 264 0.73 -2.74 8.47
CA VAL A 264 1.71 -2.43 7.42
C VAL A 264 2.27 -1.05 7.70
N ARG A 265 3.59 -0.93 7.75
CA ARG A 265 4.30 0.32 7.89
C ARG A 265 5.30 0.47 6.76
N VAL A 266 5.19 1.56 6.00
CA VAL A 266 6.14 1.91 4.94
C VAL A 266 6.76 3.25 5.28
N PHE A 267 8.08 3.34 5.29
CA PHE A 267 8.79 4.57 5.63
C PHE A 267 10.04 4.75 4.79
N ARG A 268 10.46 6.01 4.62
CA ARG A 268 11.70 6.36 3.89
C ARG A 268 12.92 6.03 4.74
N ASP A 269 13.98 5.53 4.09
CA ASP A 269 15.25 5.20 4.71
C ASP A 269 16.42 5.71 3.83
N PRO A 270 17.15 6.78 4.23
CA PRO A 270 16.95 7.51 5.49
C PRO A 270 15.68 8.36 5.51
N ARG A 271 15.17 8.63 6.70
CA ARG A 271 14.07 9.59 6.87
C ARG A 271 14.51 10.96 6.36
N PRO A 272 13.67 11.65 5.57
CA PRO A 272 14.00 13.00 5.15
C PRO A 272 14.06 13.94 6.36
N THR A 273 15.03 14.85 6.36
CA THR A 273 15.19 15.87 7.40
C THR A 273 14.50 17.16 6.98
N CYS A 274 13.95 17.90 7.94
CA CYS A 274 13.44 19.23 7.68
C CYS A 274 14.54 20.16 7.16
N PRO A 275 14.22 21.05 6.19
CA PRO A 275 15.09 22.18 5.93
C PRO A 275 15.25 22.98 7.20
N ALA A 276 16.49 23.39 7.53
CA ALA A 276 16.71 24.33 8.62
C ALA A 276 15.92 25.61 8.33
N SER A 277 15.03 26.01 9.24
CA SER A 277 14.24 27.25 9.18
C SER A 277 15.13 28.48 9.30
#